data_189642405807927b40f89e6a223bb8b9
#
_entry.id   189642405807927b40f89e6a223bb8b9
#
_cell.length_a   1.000
_cell.length_b   1.000
_cell.length_c   1.000
_cell.angle_alpha   90.00
_cell.angle_beta   90.00
_cell.angle_gamma   90.00
#
_symmetry.space_group_name_H-M   'P 1'
#
loop_
_entity.id
_entity.type
_entity.pdbx_description
1 polymer ?
#
loop_
_entity_poly.entity_id
_entity_poly.type
_entity_poly.pdbx_seq_one_letter_code
_entity_poly.pdbx_strand_id
1 'polypeptide(L)'
;MSEKGTRWRPLELFSAYLPAALSVLLGACLYITFSVGQWRSLDVPSWDLAIFTEAAKSYSHFQAPIVPVKGPGYNLLGDHFHPILVLLGPIYRFFPSGLTLLVVQDLLIAVSAWPLVRLATKQAGWLLASIIGIGYVTAWGFQGAVASQFHEIVFALPMLAWASAAFVEGRWVATMAWSAPLVLVKEDLGLTIMMIGLILSWRGRDSIKSFAYPLFFAAFGVIAFVVTIKLLLPAFNASGTWAYSLDGSQGRGNVTLIERALWPSQKFGVIAMAVLGAGIIGLASPWFWVILPTIAWRFLGSVDYYWDWKHWHYNAILVPILLGALLDAHRRWSEREQSDISRGLGWVISRQRPFVATVALAIPCAAALITAPQLPMWKMTNPGFGAVSSRMAQVQEINSLIPENANVETDL
;
A
#
# COMPACT_ATOMS: atom_id res chain seq x y z
N MET A 1 15.71 -40.99 -22.18
CA MET A 1 15.99 -39.66 -21.57
C MET A 1 15.17 -39.58 -20.31
N SER A 2 15.81 -39.69 -19.16
CA SER A 2 15.16 -39.81 -17.84
C SER A 2 14.81 -38.40 -17.35
N GLU A 3 13.52 -38.08 -17.19
CA GLU A 3 13.06 -36.94 -16.43
C GLU A 3 13.46 -37.08 -14.96
N LYS A 4 14.53 -36.43 -14.58
CA LYS A 4 14.84 -36.23 -13.15
C LYS A 4 13.86 -35.19 -12.60
N GLY A 5 12.71 -35.66 -12.15
CA GLY A 5 11.84 -34.89 -11.28
C GLY A 5 12.62 -34.52 -10.00
N THR A 6 12.95 -33.23 -9.86
CA THR A 6 13.57 -32.68 -8.65
C THR A 6 12.56 -32.82 -7.51
N ARG A 7 12.63 -33.94 -6.76
CA ARG A 7 11.97 -34.07 -5.45
C ARG A 7 12.67 -33.11 -4.50
N TRP A 8 12.09 -31.92 -4.30
CA TRP A 8 12.52 -31.01 -3.24
C TRP A 8 12.45 -31.73 -1.91
N ARG A 9 13.56 -31.74 -1.18
CA ARG A 9 13.54 -32.28 0.19
C ARG A 9 12.66 -31.39 1.05
N PRO A 10 11.82 -31.91 1.96
CA PRO A 10 10.92 -31.12 2.82
C PRO A 10 11.62 -29.97 3.54
N LEU A 11 12.87 -30.13 3.95
CA LEU A 11 13.71 -29.12 4.59
C LEU A 11 14.05 -27.93 3.67
N GLU A 12 14.25 -28.19 2.36
CA GLU A 12 14.54 -27.13 1.38
C GLU A 12 13.29 -26.30 1.06
N LEU A 13 12.13 -26.93 1.02
CA LEU A 13 10.85 -26.24 0.90
C LEU A 13 10.58 -25.37 2.13
N PHE A 14 10.80 -25.91 3.34
CA PHE A 14 10.59 -25.18 4.58
C PHE A 14 11.49 -23.93 4.65
N SER A 15 12.77 -24.05 4.33
CA SER A 15 13.71 -22.92 4.34
C SER A 15 13.37 -21.84 3.31
N ALA A 16 12.74 -22.22 2.17
CA ALA A 16 12.37 -21.27 1.11
C ALA A 16 11.19 -20.35 1.48
N TYR A 17 10.31 -20.78 2.39
CA TYR A 17 9.12 -20.03 2.79
C TYR A 17 9.20 -19.43 4.19
N LEU A 18 10.12 -19.89 5.03
CA LEU A 18 10.22 -19.50 6.43
C LEU A 18 10.38 -17.97 6.61
N PRO A 19 11.28 -17.26 5.91
CA PRO A 19 11.42 -15.82 6.06
C PRO A 19 10.11 -15.07 5.73
N ALA A 20 9.39 -15.51 4.69
CA ALA A 20 8.12 -14.90 4.31
C ALA A 20 7.04 -15.14 5.38
N ALA A 21 6.93 -16.38 5.89
CA ALA A 21 5.98 -16.72 6.95
C ALA A 21 6.25 -15.93 8.24
N LEU A 22 7.53 -15.85 8.65
CA LEU A 22 7.92 -15.10 9.84
C LEU A 22 7.67 -13.59 9.67
N SER A 23 7.89 -13.04 8.47
CA SER A 23 7.60 -11.64 8.19
C SER A 23 6.11 -11.34 8.27
N VAL A 24 5.26 -12.19 7.71
CA VAL A 24 3.80 -12.05 7.81
C VAL A 24 3.35 -12.13 9.27
N LEU A 25 3.86 -13.11 10.02
CA LEU A 25 3.52 -13.27 11.44
C LEU A 25 3.97 -12.06 12.26
N LEU A 26 5.20 -11.60 12.06
CA LEU A 26 5.73 -10.41 12.74
C LEU A 26 4.88 -9.19 12.43
N GLY A 27 4.57 -8.94 11.14
CA GLY A 27 3.72 -7.82 10.73
C GLY A 27 2.33 -7.91 11.36
N ALA A 28 1.66 -9.07 11.28
CA ALA A 28 0.36 -9.27 11.89
C ALA A 28 0.39 -9.02 13.41
N CYS A 29 1.39 -9.55 14.12
CA CYS A 29 1.53 -9.33 15.56
C CYS A 29 1.74 -7.84 15.89
N LEU A 30 2.63 -7.16 15.18
CA LEU A 30 2.91 -5.73 15.43
C LEU A 30 1.68 -4.86 15.18
N TYR A 31 1.03 -5.03 14.03
CA TYR A 31 -0.10 -4.20 13.62
C TYR A 31 -1.33 -4.44 14.49
N ILE A 32 -1.71 -5.70 14.71
CA ILE A 32 -2.86 -6.04 15.57
C ILE A 32 -2.62 -5.55 17.00
N THR A 33 -1.40 -5.70 17.54
CA THR A 33 -1.09 -5.17 18.88
C THR A 33 -1.27 -3.67 18.93
N PHE A 34 -0.80 -2.94 17.89
CA PHE A 34 -0.95 -1.50 17.83
C PHE A 34 -2.43 -1.09 17.68
N SER A 35 -3.16 -1.69 16.76
CA SER A 35 -4.59 -1.42 16.52
C SER A 35 -5.47 -1.73 17.73
N VAL A 36 -5.23 -2.85 18.40
CA VAL A 36 -5.93 -3.19 19.67
C VAL A 36 -5.57 -2.18 20.76
N GLY A 37 -4.31 -1.73 20.82
CA GLY A 37 -3.88 -0.68 21.76
C GLY A 37 -4.64 0.63 21.54
N GLN A 38 -4.72 1.11 20.28
CA GLN A 38 -5.51 2.30 19.94
C GLN A 38 -6.99 2.12 20.26
N TRP A 39 -7.57 0.97 19.93
CA TRP A 39 -8.97 0.65 20.21
C TRP A 39 -9.28 0.74 21.72
N ARG A 40 -8.43 0.13 22.56
CA ARG A 40 -8.61 0.12 24.03
C ARG A 40 -8.42 1.49 24.65
N SER A 41 -7.50 2.29 24.12
CA SER A 41 -7.23 3.63 24.62
C SER A 41 -8.16 4.71 24.06
N LEU A 42 -9.04 4.37 23.10
CA LEU A 42 -9.87 5.33 22.35
C LEU A 42 -9.01 6.41 21.65
N ASP A 43 -7.82 6.02 21.16
CA ASP A 43 -6.94 6.89 20.35
C ASP A 43 -7.47 6.91 18.91
N VAL A 44 -8.40 7.83 18.64
CA VAL A 44 -9.10 7.95 17.35
C VAL A 44 -8.53 9.16 16.59
N PRO A 45 -7.73 8.95 15.54
CA PRO A 45 -7.11 10.04 14.79
C PRO A 45 -8.09 10.77 13.86
N SER A 46 -9.16 10.09 13.44
CA SER A 46 -10.17 10.63 12.53
C SER A 46 -11.49 9.86 12.67
N TRP A 47 -12.55 10.34 12.03
CA TRP A 47 -13.85 9.67 11.98
C TRP A 47 -13.97 8.60 10.87
N ASP A 48 -12.90 8.37 10.11
CA ASP A 48 -12.91 7.45 8.96
C ASP A 48 -13.28 6.02 9.35
N LEU A 49 -12.83 5.56 10.53
CA LEU A 49 -13.21 4.24 11.01
C LEU A 49 -14.74 4.09 11.16
N ALA A 50 -15.44 5.12 11.63
CA ALA A 50 -16.89 5.10 11.75
C ALA A 50 -17.56 5.04 10.36
N ILE A 51 -17.08 5.85 9.39
CA ILE A 51 -17.54 5.87 8.01
C ILE A 51 -17.47 4.47 7.40
N PHE A 52 -16.30 3.83 7.47
CA PHE A 52 -16.10 2.50 6.89
C PHE A 52 -16.83 1.39 7.67
N THR A 53 -17.03 1.56 8.98
CA THR A 53 -17.80 0.62 9.80
C THR A 53 -19.28 0.64 9.39
N GLU A 54 -19.87 1.81 9.17
CA GLU A 54 -21.24 1.92 8.66
C GLU A 54 -21.39 1.34 7.25
N ALA A 55 -20.41 1.58 6.36
CA ALA A 55 -20.41 0.96 5.05
C ALA A 55 -20.35 -0.58 5.13
N ALA A 56 -19.46 -1.12 5.99
CA ALA A 56 -19.35 -2.57 6.22
C ALA A 56 -20.65 -3.16 6.81
N LYS A 57 -21.29 -2.43 7.73
CA LYS A 57 -22.62 -2.78 8.28
C LYS A 57 -23.66 -2.86 7.17
N SER A 58 -23.75 -1.87 6.29
CA SER A 58 -24.67 -1.87 5.15
C SER A 58 -24.42 -3.05 4.22
N TYR A 59 -23.16 -3.30 3.84
CA TYR A 59 -22.78 -4.46 3.01
C TYR A 59 -23.08 -5.81 3.67
N SER A 60 -23.01 -5.89 5.01
CA SER A 60 -23.36 -7.13 5.74
C SER A 60 -24.84 -7.51 5.62
N HIS A 61 -25.68 -6.55 5.27
CA HIS A 61 -27.12 -6.71 5.01
C HIS A 61 -27.46 -6.67 3.51
N PHE A 62 -26.44 -6.74 2.62
CA PHE A 62 -26.59 -6.62 1.16
C PHE A 62 -27.25 -5.31 0.71
N GLN A 63 -27.01 -4.24 1.46
CA GLN A 63 -27.51 -2.90 1.16
C GLN A 63 -26.41 -2.01 0.54
N ALA A 64 -26.84 -0.93 -0.13
CA ALA A 64 -25.92 0.11 -0.57
C ALA A 64 -25.20 0.74 0.63
N PRO A 65 -23.95 1.19 0.49
CA PRO A 65 -23.16 1.75 1.59
C PRO A 65 -23.61 3.17 1.92
N ILE A 66 -24.80 3.30 2.45
CA ILE A 66 -25.30 4.56 2.99
C ILE A 66 -24.67 4.77 4.36
N VAL A 67 -24.07 5.94 4.53
CA VAL A 67 -23.24 6.29 5.70
C VAL A 67 -23.83 7.53 6.36
N PRO A 68 -24.76 7.37 7.32
CA PRO A 68 -25.46 8.47 7.97
C PRO A 68 -24.56 9.47 8.68
N VAL A 69 -23.41 9.04 9.20
CA VAL A 69 -22.44 9.94 9.86
C VAL A 69 -21.91 11.04 8.92
N LYS A 70 -21.95 10.83 7.60
CA LYS A 70 -21.64 11.87 6.59
C LYS A 70 -22.86 12.67 6.14
N GLY A 71 -24.04 12.27 6.54
CA GLY A 71 -25.30 12.94 6.23
C GLY A 71 -26.42 11.97 5.79
N PRO A 72 -27.68 12.41 5.86
CA PRO A 72 -28.81 11.58 5.47
C PRO A 72 -28.71 11.11 4.01
N GLY A 73 -28.81 9.78 3.80
CA GLY A 73 -28.79 9.19 2.46
C GLY A 73 -27.43 9.26 1.75
N TYR A 74 -26.34 9.61 2.44
CA TYR A 74 -25.03 9.74 1.86
C TYR A 74 -24.48 8.38 1.39
N ASN A 75 -24.36 8.22 0.07
CA ASN A 75 -23.80 7.01 -0.53
C ASN A 75 -22.28 7.15 -0.63
N LEU A 76 -21.55 6.30 0.09
CA LEU A 76 -20.10 6.37 0.18
C LEU A 76 -19.39 6.12 -1.18
N LEU A 77 -20.04 5.40 -2.12
CA LEU A 77 -19.49 5.21 -3.48
C LEU A 77 -19.49 6.50 -4.32
N GLY A 78 -20.20 7.54 -3.88
CA GLY A 78 -20.17 8.87 -4.50
C GLY A 78 -19.11 9.80 -3.92
N ASP A 79 -18.46 9.42 -2.82
CA ASP A 79 -17.32 10.11 -2.23
C ASP A 79 -15.99 9.65 -2.87
N HIS A 80 -15.71 8.37 -2.67
CA HIS A 80 -14.64 7.61 -3.31
C HIS A 80 -15.18 6.32 -3.88
N PHE A 81 -14.69 5.90 -5.05
CA PHE A 81 -15.15 4.67 -5.69
C PHE A 81 -14.32 3.48 -5.23
N HIS A 82 -14.83 2.76 -4.24
CA HIS A 82 -14.16 1.62 -3.61
C HIS A 82 -15.08 0.40 -3.44
N PRO A 83 -15.68 -0.14 -4.51
CA PRO A 83 -16.61 -1.26 -4.42
C PRO A 83 -15.97 -2.53 -3.82
N ILE A 84 -14.66 -2.64 -3.76
CA ILE A 84 -13.94 -3.75 -3.09
C ILE A 84 -14.36 -3.92 -1.64
N LEU A 85 -14.82 -2.86 -0.97
CA LEU A 85 -15.25 -2.90 0.42
C LEU A 85 -16.47 -3.80 0.66
N VAL A 86 -17.18 -4.21 -0.38
CA VAL A 86 -18.24 -5.24 -0.28
C VAL A 86 -17.70 -6.53 0.36
N LEU A 87 -16.40 -6.83 0.21
CA LEU A 87 -15.75 -7.99 0.83
C LEU A 87 -15.72 -7.91 2.37
N LEU A 88 -15.90 -6.74 2.95
CA LEU A 88 -16.03 -6.57 4.40
C LEU A 88 -17.40 -7.06 4.91
N GLY A 89 -18.44 -7.04 4.07
CA GLY A 89 -19.80 -7.40 4.48
C GLY A 89 -19.90 -8.77 5.14
N PRO A 90 -19.45 -9.87 4.50
CA PRO A 90 -19.45 -11.19 5.12
C PRO A 90 -18.67 -11.26 6.43
N ILE A 91 -17.49 -10.61 6.49
CA ILE A 91 -16.64 -10.62 7.69
C ILE A 91 -17.31 -9.87 8.83
N TYR A 92 -17.83 -8.67 8.54
CA TYR A 92 -18.52 -7.84 9.52
C TYR A 92 -19.80 -8.50 10.05
N ARG A 93 -20.49 -9.30 9.22
CA ARG A 93 -21.69 -10.03 9.66
C ARG A 93 -21.42 -10.99 10.81
N PHE A 94 -20.23 -11.62 10.83
CA PHE A 94 -19.82 -12.54 11.91
C PHE A 94 -19.16 -11.80 13.08
N PHE A 95 -18.50 -10.68 12.81
CA PHE A 95 -17.73 -9.91 13.79
C PHE A 95 -18.10 -8.41 13.69
N PRO A 96 -19.28 -7.98 14.14
CA PRO A 96 -19.79 -6.62 13.95
C PRO A 96 -19.11 -5.62 14.87
N SER A 97 -17.92 -5.14 14.47
CA SER A 97 -17.13 -4.18 15.24
C SER A 97 -16.19 -3.37 14.34
N GLY A 98 -15.91 -2.12 14.68
CA GLY A 98 -14.84 -1.35 14.05
C GLY A 98 -13.46 -2.01 14.20
N LEU A 99 -13.23 -2.72 15.31
CA LEU A 99 -11.99 -3.51 15.50
C LEU A 99 -11.80 -4.57 14.41
N THR A 100 -12.88 -5.13 13.86
CA THR A 100 -12.82 -6.10 12.76
C THR A 100 -12.16 -5.49 11.52
N LEU A 101 -12.50 -4.24 11.19
CA LEU A 101 -11.91 -3.54 10.06
C LEU A 101 -10.41 -3.31 10.29
N LEU A 102 -10.02 -2.93 11.50
CA LEU A 102 -8.61 -2.75 11.88
C LEU A 102 -7.83 -4.06 11.71
N VAL A 103 -8.35 -5.18 12.21
CA VAL A 103 -7.70 -6.49 12.07
C VAL A 103 -7.61 -6.93 10.61
N VAL A 104 -8.65 -6.68 9.79
CA VAL A 104 -8.61 -6.96 8.34
C VAL A 104 -7.52 -6.14 7.66
N GLN A 105 -7.45 -4.85 7.94
CA GLN A 105 -6.37 -3.98 7.46
C GLN A 105 -4.99 -4.55 7.82
N ASP A 106 -4.77 -4.87 9.08
CA ASP A 106 -3.50 -5.35 9.61
C ASP A 106 -3.05 -6.65 8.93
N LEU A 107 -4.00 -7.57 8.71
CA LEU A 107 -3.74 -8.83 7.99
C LEU A 107 -3.45 -8.61 6.51
N LEU A 108 -4.16 -7.68 5.82
CA LEU A 108 -3.89 -7.34 4.43
C LEU A 108 -2.49 -6.74 4.25
N ILE A 109 -2.10 -5.84 5.17
CA ILE A 109 -0.75 -5.27 5.17
C ILE A 109 0.29 -6.37 5.41
N ALA A 110 0.10 -7.20 6.43
CA ALA A 110 1.04 -8.26 6.78
C ALA A 110 1.22 -9.28 5.65
N VAL A 111 0.13 -9.76 5.04
CA VAL A 111 0.17 -10.77 3.97
C VAL A 111 0.83 -10.24 2.70
N SER A 112 0.87 -8.92 2.50
CA SER A 112 1.58 -8.30 1.37
C SER A 112 3.10 -8.56 1.40
N ALA A 113 3.67 -8.90 2.57
CA ALA A 113 5.09 -9.29 2.70
C ALA A 113 5.41 -10.60 1.98
N TRP A 114 4.44 -11.53 1.91
CA TRP A 114 4.64 -12.90 1.46
C TRP A 114 5.33 -13.01 0.08
N PRO A 115 4.79 -12.44 -1.01
CA PRO A 115 5.36 -12.63 -2.35
C PRO A 115 6.75 -12.02 -2.49
N LEU A 116 6.97 -10.86 -1.88
CA LEU A 116 8.22 -10.11 -2.01
C LEU A 116 9.35 -10.72 -1.16
N VAL A 117 9.06 -11.12 0.08
CA VAL A 117 10.08 -11.76 0.93
C VAL A 117 10.42 -13.16 0.42
N ARG A 118 9.42 -13.91 -0.09
CA ARG A 118 9.69 -15.18 -0.78
C ARG A 118 10.59 -14.98 -2.01
N LEU A 119 10.35 -13.94 -2.79
CA LEU A 119 11.20 -13.60 -3.93
C LEU A 119 12.62 -13.22 -3.47
N ALA A 120 12.74 -12.42 -2.42
CA ALA A 120 14.04 -12.07 -1.82
C ALA A 120 14.79 -13.31 -1.33
N THR A 121 14.10 -14.31 -0.76
CA THR A 121 14.71 -15.59 -0.35
C THR A 121 15.34 -16.32 -1.52
N LYS A 122 14.66 -16.32 -2.68
CA LYS A 122 15.21 -16.93 -3.91
C LYS A 122 16.42 -16.18 -4.47
N GLN A 123 16.46 -14.87 -4.33
CA GLN A 123 17.52 -14.02 -4.91
C GLN A 123 18.74 -13.87 -4.02
N ALA A 124 18.55 -13.79 -2.70
CA ALA A 124 19.60 -13.36 -1.77
C ALA A 124 19.77 -14.31 -0.55
N GLY A 125 19.00 -15.38 -0.53
CA GLY A 125 19.05 -16.35 0.58
C GLY A 125 18.24 -15.92 1.82
N TRP A 126 18.11 -16.83 2.78
CA TRP A 126 17.19 -16.69 3.91
C TRP A 126 17.54 -15.53 4.86
N LEU A 127 18.84 -15.29 5.11
CA LEU A 127 19.29 -14.26 6.06
C LEU A 127 18.94 -12.86 5.57
N LEU A 128 19.30 -12.53 4.32
CA LEU A 128 18.99 -11.22 3.74
C LEU A 128 17.48 -11.06 3.54
N ALA A 129 16.78 -12.12 3.15
CA ALA A 129 15.32 -12.09 3.04
C ALA A 129 14.64 -11.81 4.39
N SER A 130 15.17 -12.31 5.50
CA SER A 130 14.66 -12.00 6.84
C SER A 130 14.88 -10.53 7.20
N ILE A 131 16.05 -9.96 6.89
CA ILE A 131 16.33 -8.54 7.07
C ILE A 131 15.37 -7.68 6.22
N ILE A 132 15.19 -8.04 4.95
CA ILE A 132 14.24 -7.38 4.05
C ILE A 132 12.82 -7.47 4.60
N GLY A 133 12.42 -8.64 5.10
CA GLY A 133 11.10 -8.86 5.68
C GLY A 133 10.85 -7.97 6.90
N ILE A 134 11.81 -7.84 7.81
CA ILE A 134 11.74 -6.93 8.95
C ILE A 134 11.60 -5.49 8.44
N GLY A 135 12.47 -5.05 7.53
CA GLY A 135 12.42 -3.71 6.96
C GLY A 135 11.09 -3.41 6.24
N TYR A 136 10.51 -4.41 5.59
CA TYR A 136 9.22 -4.29 4.92
C TYR A 136 8.08 -4.10 5.91
N VAL A 137 7.94 -4.98 6.90
CA VAL A 137 6.83 -4.90 7.86
C VAL A 137 6.98 -3.76 8.87
N THR A 138 8.17 -3.18 9.01
CA THR A 138 8.39 -1.97 9.82
C THR A 138 8.44 -0.70 8.98
N ALA A 139 8.13 -0.80 7.68
CA ALA A 139 8.21 0.33 6.76
C ALA A 139 7.31 1.51 7.19
N TRP A 140 7.83 2.69 7.02
CA TRP A 140 7.19 3.96 7.37
C TRP A 140 5.75 4.11 6.86
N GLY A 141 5.50 3.73 5.60
CA GLY A 141 4.17 3.85 5.00
C GLY A 141 3.12 2.96 5.64
N PHE A 142 3.50 1.78 6.11
CA PHE A 142 2.58 0.88 6.81
C PHE A 142 2.27 1.36 8.22
N GLN A 143 3.27 1.88 8.94
CA GLN A 143 3.05 2.45 10.27
C GLN A 143 2.08 3.63 10.24
N GLY A 144 2.21 4.51 9.23
CA GLY A 144 1.26 5.60 9.02
C GLY A 144 -0.15 5.10 8.72
N ALA A 145 -0.30 4.06 7.88
CA ALA A 145 -1.59 3.49 7.55
C ALA A 145 -2.30 2.85 8.74
N VAL A 146 -1.57 2.02 9.50
CA VAL A 146 -2.13 1.37 10.71
C VAL A 146 -2.54 2.42 11.75
N ALA A 147 -1.72 3.45 11.96
CA ALA A 147 -2.00 4.50 12.92
C ALA A 147 -3.18 5.40 12.53
N SER A 148 -3.42 5.61 11.24
CA SER A 148 -4.60 6.35 10.75
C SER A 148 -5.89 5.53 10.76
N GLN A 149 -5.82 4.29 11.21
CA GLN A 149 -6.90 3.31 11.23
C GLN A 149 -7.32 2.84 9.84
N PHE A 150 -8.49 2.18 9.72
CA PHE A 150 -8.89 1.52 8.48
C PHE A 150 -9.11 2.50 7.33
N HIS A 151 -8.48 2.16 6.18
CA HIS A 151 -8.73 2.80 4.88
C HIS A 151 -8.74 1.76 3.75
N GLU A 152 -9.55 2.00 2.72
CA GLU A 152 -9.74 1.12 1.57
C GLU A 152 -8.44 0.75 0.83
N ILE A 153 -7.47 1.65 0.84
CA ILE A 153 -6.20 1.49 0.11
C ILE A 153 -5.41 0.24 0.51
N VAL A 154 -5.66 -0.31 1.70
CA VAL A 154 -4.95 -1.51 2.18
C VAL A 154 -5.25 -2.75 1.35
N PHE A 155 -6.38 -2.81 0.66
CA PHE A 155 -6.68 -3.88 -0.30
C PHE A 155 -5.73 -3.88 -1.51
N ALA A 156 -5.19 -2.71 -1.89
CA ALA A 156 -4.22 -2.62 -2.96
C ALA A 156 -2.85 -3.23 -2.61
N LEU A 157 -2.49 -3.31 -1.32
CA LEU A 157 -1.15 -3.69 -0.89
C LEU A 157 -0.78 -5.12 -1.27
N PRO A 158 -1.59 -6.16 -0.97
CA PRO A 158 -1.31 -7.51 -1.45
C PRO A 158 -1.31 -7.58 -2.99
N MET A 159 -2.25 -6.91 -3.66
CA MET A 159 -2.30 -6.90 -5.13
C MET A 159 -1.02 -6.36 -5.74
N LEU A 160 -0.53 -5.22 -5.27
CA LEU A 160 0.72 -4.61 -5.73
C LEU A 160 1.94 -5.43 -5.35
N ALA A 161 1.94 -6.10 -4.19
CA ALA A 161 3.04 -6.96 -3.78
C ALA A 161 3.16 -8.19 -4.71
N TRP A 162 2.04 -8.86 -5.04
CA TRP A 162 2.03 -9.96 -6.01
C TRP A 162 2.34 -9.49 -7.42
N ALA A 163 1.82 -8.33 -7.84
CA ALA A 163 2.15 -7.71 -9.13
C ALA A 163 3.65 -7.40 -9.24
N SER A 164 4.24 -6.81 -8.19
CA SER A 164 5.66 -6.51 -8.11
C SER A 164 6.52 -7.78 -8.20
N ALA A 165 6.18 -8.82 -7.46
CA ALA A 165 6.89 -10.09 -7.54
C ALA A 165 6.77 -10.73 -8.93
N ALA A 166 5.58 -10.72 -9.53
CA ALA A 166 5.36 -11.22 -10.88
C ALA A 166 6.14 -10.42 -11.93
N PHE A 167 6.21 -9.09 -11.79
CA PHE A 167 7.02 -8.23 -12.65
C PHE A 167 8.50 -8.58 -12.59
N VAL A 168 9.05 -8.73 -11.39
CA VAL A 168 10.46 -9.11 -11.20
C VAL A 168 10.74 -10.49 -11.81
N GLU A 169 9.81 -11.44 -11.69
CA GLU A 169 9.93 -12.78 -12.29
C GLU A 169 9.69 -12.79 -13.82
N GLY A 170 9.34 -11.66 -14.44
CA GLY A 170 9.03 -11.56 -15.88
C GLY A 170 7.67 -12.15 -16.28
N ARG A 171 6.78 -12.41 -15.33
CA ARG A 171 5.44 -12.98 -15.54
C ARG A 171 4.41 -11.88 -15.81
N TRP A 172 4.42 -11.30 -17.00
CA TRP A 172 3.68 -10.09 -17.34
C TRP A 172 2.17 -10.23 -17.27
N VAL A 173 1.64 -11.38 -17.71
CA VAL A 173 0.20 -11.65 -17.57
C VAL A 173 -0.23 -11.68 -16.10
N ALA A 174 0.58 -12.30 -15.24
CA ALA A 174 0.32 -12.31 -13.82
C ALA A 174 0.44 -10.90 -13.19
N THR A 175 1.39 -10.07 -13.68
CA THR A 175 1.51 -8.66 -13.26
C THR A 175 0.23 -7.90 -13.58
N MET A 176 -0.29 -8.01 -14.80
CA MET A 176 -1.55 -7.37 -15.19
C MET A 176 -2.74 -7.93 -14.42
N ALA A 177 -2.83 -9.25 -14.25
CA ALA A 177 -3.93 -9.88 -13.52
C ALA A 177 -4.02 -9.44 -12.06
N TRP A 178 -2.89 -9.35 -11.36
CA TRP A 178 -2.84 -8.85 -9.98
C TRP A 178 -3.11 -7.36 -9.87
N SER A 179 -2.82 -6.59 -10.91
CA SER A 179 -3.05 -5.14 -10.93
C SER A 179 -4.46 -4.76 -11.38
N ALA A 180 -5.14 -5.58 -12.18
CA ALA A 180 -6.45 -5.24 -12.72
C ALA A 180 -7.50 -4.88 -11.67
N PRO A 181 -7.62 -5.58 -10.52
CA PRO A 181 -8.60 -5.25 -9.51
C PRO A 181 -8.37 -3.93 -8.77
N LEU A 182 -7.23 -3.26 -8.98
CA LEU A 182 -6.94 -1.96 -8.35
C LEU A 182 -8.00 -0.90 -8.67
N VAL A 183 -8.68 -0.97 -9.82
CA VAL A 183 -9.79 -0.07 -10.18
C VAL A 183 -10.99 -0.16 -9.24
N LEU A 184 -11.08 -1.25 -8.47
CA LEU A 184 -12.14 -1.48 -7.48
C LEU A 184 -11.77 -0.98 -6.09
N VAL A 185 -10.51 -0.57 -5.88
CA VAL A 185 -10.01 -0.12 -4.57
C VAL A 185 -10.16 1.39 -4.42
N LYS A 186 -9.76 2.15 -5.44
CA LYS A 186 -9.88 3.61 -5.44
C LYS A 186 -9.80 4.14 -6.88
N GLU A 187 -10.48 5.25 -7.13
CA GLU A 187 -10.60 5.86 -8.45
C GLU A 187 -9.25 6.19 -9.10
N ASP A 188 -8.28 6.70 -8.34
CA ASP A 188 -6.98 7.13 -8.83
C ASP A 188 -6.06 5.96 -9.23
N LEU A 189 -6.34 4.74 -8.75
CA LEU A 189 -5.52 3.57 -9.05
C LEU A 189 -5.64 3.10 -10.52
N GLY A 190 -6.62 3.58 -11.26
CA GLY A 190 -6.64 3.46 -12.72
C GLY A 190 -5.38 4.05 -13.37
N LEU A 191 -4.86 5.16 -12.85
CA LEU A 191 -3.60 5.76 -13.32
C LEU A 191 -2.36 4.92 -12.93
N THR A 192 -2.41 4.21 -11.79
CA THR A 192 -1.38 3.23 -11.42
C THR A 192 -1.35 2.06 -12.41
N ILE A 193 -2.53 1.55 -12.83
CA ILE A 193 -2.65 0.52 -13.88
C ILE A 193 -2.10 1.04 -15.20
N MET A 194 -2.42 2.27 -15.58
CA MET A 194 -1.87 2.91 -16.78
C MET A 194 -0.33 2.86 -16.75
N MET A 195 0.28 3.28 -15.65
CA MET A 195 1.74 3.29 -15.54
C MET A 195 2.35 1.88 -15.60
N ILE A 196 1.72 0.89 -14.95
CA ILE A 196 2.14 -0.52 -15.04
C ILE A 196 2.09 -0.99 -16.49
N GLY A 197 1.00 -0.73 -17.21
CA GLY A 197 0.85 -1.09 -18.62
C GLY A 197 1.90 -0.43 -19.52
N LEU A 198 2.19 0.86 -19.31
CA LEU A 198 3.23 1.59 -20.06
C LEU A 198 4.63 0.99 -19.82
N ILE A 199 4.96 0.65 -18.56
CA ILE A 199 6.24 0.04 -18.21
C ILE A 199 6.40 -1.35 -18.84
N LEU A 200 5.36 -2.16 -18.81
CA LEU A 200 5.35 -3.48 -19.43
C LEU A 200 5.46 -3.37 -20.95
N SER A 201 4.73 -2.44 -21.58
CA SER A 201 4.81 -2.14 -23.00
C SER A 201 6.22 -1.73 -23.42
N TRP A 202 6.82 -0.80 -22.67
CA TRP A 202 8.20 -0.36 -22.93
C TRP A 202 9.21 -1.50 -22.83
N ARG A 203 9.04 -2.42 -21.88
CA ARG A 203 9.87 -3.63 -21.76
C ARG A 203 9.60 -4.63 -22.89
N GLY A 204 8.38 -4.68 -23.40
CA GLY A 204 7.96 -5.58 -24.47
C GLY A 204 8.15 -5.08 -25.90
N ARG A 205 8.81 -3.95 -26.09
CA ARG A 205 8.92 -3.25 -27.37
C ARG A 205 9.54 -4.04 -28.51
N ASP A 206 10.25 -5.12 -28.21
CA ASP A 206 10.90 -5.98 -29.22
C ASP A 206 9.92 -6.94 -29.91
N SER A 207 8.66 -7.03 -29.44
CA SER A 207 7.60 -7.85 -30.02
C SER A 207 6.28 -7.08 -30.02
N ILE A 208 5.57 -7.08 -31.17
CA ILE A 208 4.29 -6.39 -31.32
C ILE A 208 3.25 -6.85 -30.30
N LYS A 209 3.17 -8.15 -29.98
CA LYS A 209 2.24 -8.69 -28.98
C LYS A 209 2.63 -8.26 -27.57
N SER A 210 3.92 -8.37 -27.23
CA SER A 210 4.45 -7.98 -25.93
C SER A 210 4.37 -6.48 -25.68
N PHE A 211 4.31 -5.67 -26.72
CA PHE A 211 4.06 -4.24 -26.66
C PHE A 211 2.57 -3.91 -26.56
N ALA A 212 1.74 -4.50 -27.44
CA ALA A 212 0.35 -4.09 -27.61
C ALA A 212 -0.55 -4.50 -26.44
N TYR A 213 -0.45 -5.74 -25.93
CA TYR A 213 -1.32 -6.17 -24.84
C TYR A 213 -1.16 -5.32 -23.56
N PRO A 214 0.06 -5.00 -23.07
CA PRO A 214 0.20 -4.08 -21.94
C PRO A 214 -0.24 -2.66 -22.27
N LEU A 215 -0.15 -2.20 -23.53
CA LEU A 215 -0.65 -0.90 -23.93
C LEU A 215 -2.18 -0.83 -23.85
N PHE A 216 -2.88 -1.88 -24.26
CA PHE A 216 -4.33 -1.99 -24.04
C PHE A 216 -4.67 -2.01 -22.54
N PHE A 217 -3.84 -2.65 -21.73
CA PHE A 217 -4.01 -2.63 -20.27
C PHE A 217 -3.79 -1.22 -19.69
N ALA A 218 -2.84 -0.45 -20.23
CA ALA A 218 -2.69 0.95 -19.86
C ALA A 218 -3.92 1.78 -20.24
N ALA A 219 -4.44 1.57 -21.46
CA ALA A 219 -5.68 2.24 -21.91
C ALA A 219 -6.89 1.86 -21.03
N PHE A 220 -7.01 0.60 -20.62
CA PHE A 220 -8.02 0.17 -19.63
C PHE A 220 -7.92 0.96 -18.34
N GLY A 221 -6.71 1.17 -17.79
CA GLY A 221 -6.52 1.98 -16.58
C GLY A 221 -7.00 3.42 -16.73
N VAL A 222 -6.69 4.06 -17.87
CA VAL A 222 -7.15 5.42 -18.18
C VAL A 222 -8.67 5.48 -18.33
N ILE A 223 -9.25 4.53 -19.08
CA ILE A 223 -10.70 4.46 -19.29
C ILE A 223 -11.42 4.27 -17.94
N ALA A 224 -10.94 3.36 -17.10
CA ALA A 224 -11.51 3.11 -15.78
C ALA A 224 -11.46 4.38 -14.92
N PHE A 225 -10.33 5.08 -14.89
CA PHE A 225 -10.19 6.36 -14.17
C PHE A 225 -11.18 7.39 -14.67
N VAL A 226 -11.27 7.62 -15.99
CA VAL A 226 -12.17 8.63 -16.57
C VAL A 226 -13.64 8.28 -16.34
N VAL A 227 -14.02 7.01 -16.56
CA VAL A 227 -15.39 6.53 -16.33
C VAL A 227 -15.77 6.70 -14.85
N THR A 228 -14.87 6.35 -13.95
CA THR A 228 -15.12 6.49 -12.51
C THR A 228 -15.35 7.95 -12.13
N ILE A 229 -14.48 8.87 -12.52
CA ILE A 229 -14.59 10.28 -12.13
C ILE A 229 -15.74 10.99 -12.83
N LYS A 230 -15.99 10.69 -14.10
CA LYS A 230 -16.97 11.46 -14.90
C LYS A 230 -18.37 10.87 -14.86
N LEU A 231 -18.54 9.58 -14.58
CA LEU A 231 -19.82 8.90 -14.63
C LEU A 231 -20.19 8.28 -13.27
N LEU A 232 -19.32 7.44 -12.69
CA LEU A 232 -19.71 6.66 -11.50
C LEU A 232 -19.79 7.52 -10.24
N LEU A 233 -18.76 8.29 -9.92
CA LEU A 233 -18.77 9.15 -8.74
C LEU A 233 -19.93 10.16 -8.78
N PRO A 234 -20.16 10.91 -9.86
CA PRO A 234 -21.32 11.79 -9.95
C PRO A 234 -22.67 11.08 -9.85
N ALA A 235 -22.77 9.85 -10.39
CA ALA A 235 -24.03 9.09 -10.34
C ALA A 235 -24.40 8.64 -8.90
N PHE A 236 -23.42 8.40 -8.04
CA PHE A 236 -23.64 8.03 -6.64
C PHE A 236 -23.63 9.22 -5.69
N ASN A 237 -23.14 10.38 -6.10
CA ASN A 237 -23.09 11.58 -5.28
C ASN A 237 -24.40 12.39 -5.43
N ALA A 238 -25.04 12.71 -4.30
CA ALA A 238 -26.28 13.49 -4.32
C ALA A 238 -26.15 14.89 -4.95
N SER A 239 -24.94 15.48 -4.94
CA SER A 239 -24.67 16.76 -5.59
C SER A 239 -24.43 16.64 -7.11
N GLY A 240 -24.31 15.42 -7.64
CA GLY A 240 -23.96 15.17 -9.05
C GLY A 240 -22.55 15.58 -9.44
N THR A 241 -21.69 15.89 -8.47
CA THR A 241 -20.31 16.35 -8.69
C THR A 241 -19.32 15.57 -7.84
N TRP A 242 -18.09 15.50 -8.29
CA TRP A 242 -17.00 14.93 -7.49
C TRP A 242 -16.32 16.03 -6.65
N ALA A 243 -16.25 15.84 -5.34
CA ALA A 243 -15.82 16.86 -4.39
C ALA A 243 -14.30 17.13 -4.39
N TYR A 244 -13.49 16.18 -4.86
CA TYR A 244 -12.02 16.23 -4.78
C TYR A 244 -11.36 16.70 -6.09
N SER A 245 -11.87 17.80 -6.67
CA SER A 245 -11.22 18.38 -7.85
C SER A 245 -9.84 18.94 -7.49
N LEU A 246 -8.90 18.82 -8.44
CA LEU A 246 -7.56 19.43 -8.30
C LEU A 246 -7.59 20.96 -8.42
N ASP A 247 -8.76 21.54 -8.66
CA ASP A 247 -8.97 22.98 -8.73
C ASP A 247 -8.78 23.57 -7.34
N GLY A 248 -7.54 23.91 -7.06
CA GLY A 248 -7.08 24.45 -5.79
C GLY A 248 -7.62 25.86 -5.48
N SER A 249 -8.94 26.03 -5.53
CA SER A 249 -9.62 27.25 -5.10
C SER A 249 -9.63 27.47 -3.59
N GLN A 250 -9.10 26.53 -2.81
CA GLN A 250 -8.94 26.73 -1.36
C GLN A 250 -7.58 27.41 -1.05
N GLY A 251 -7.51 28.71 -1.24
CA GLY A 251 -6.67 29.60 -0.43
C GLY A 251 -5.19 29.77 -0.82
N ARG A 252 -4.68 29.16 -1.87
CA ARG A 252 -3.33 29.47 -2.38
C ARG A 252 -3.43 30.26 -3.68
N GLY A 253 -3.10 31.57 -3.61
CA GLY A 253 -3.05 32.46 -4.77
C GLY A 253 -2.25 31.91 -5.96
N ASN A 254 -1.91 32.74 -6.95
CA ASN A 254 -1.21 32.39 -8.21
C ASN A 254 0.14 31.68 -8.01
N VAL A 255 0.12 30.43 -7.49
CA VAL A 255 1.30 29.57 -7.30
C VAL A 255 1.48 28.74 -8.56
N THR A 256 2.68 28.72 -9.13
CA THR A 256 3.01 27.91 -10.32
C THR A 256 2.89 26.41 -10.03
N LEU A 257 2.67 25.59 -11.08
CA LEU A 257 2.65 24.14 -10.95
C LEU A 257 3.96 23.58 -10.37
N ILE A 258 5.10 24.20 -10.67
CA ILE A 258 6.42 23.81 -10.15
C ILE A 258 6.48 24.07 -8.64
N GLU A 259 6.04 25.24 -8.20
CA GLU A 259 5.97 25.55 -6.77
C GLU A 259 5.01 24.63 -6.04
N ARG A 260 3.85 24.31 -6.62
CA ARG A 260 2.93 23.31 -6.07
C ARG A 260 3.58 21.93 -5.95
N ALA A 261 4.34 21.49 -6.94
CA ALA A 261 4.98 20.17 -6.93
C ALA A 261 6.13 20.07 -5.92
N LEU A 262 6.88 21.16 -5.69
CA LEU A 262 8.12 21.15 -4.90
C LEU A 262 7.95 21.72 -3.49
N TRP A 263 6.95 22.55 -3.25
CA TRP A 263 6.76 23.22 -1.97
C TRP A 263 5.43 22.80 -1.32
N PRO A 264 5.38 22.58 0.00
CA PRO A 264 6.41 22.82 1.01
C PRO A 264 7.46 21.70 1.10
N SER A 265 8.55 21.95 1.85
CA SER A 265 9.71 21.07 1.97
C SER A 265 9.41 19.67 2.55
N GLN A 266 8.28 19.47 3.24
CA GLN A 266 7.80 18.17 3.73
C GLN A 266 7.69 17.12 2.60
N LYS A 267 7.44 17.54 1.36
CA LYS A 267 7.39 16.67 0.17
C LYS A 267 8.71 15.94 -0.07
N PHE A 268 9.85 16.59 0.24
CA PHE A 268 11.15 15.95 0.13
C PHE A 268 11.32 14.77 1.10
N GLY A 269 10.62 14.79 2.24
CA GLY A 269 10.59 13.63 3.15
C GLY A 269 10.00 12.40 2.48
N VAL A 270 8.87 12.54 1.76
CA VAL A 270 8.25 11.44 1.00
C VAL A 270 9.20 10.92 -0.08
N ILE A 271 9.86 11.82 -0.82
CA ILE A 271 10.83 11.42 -1.87
C ILE A 271 12.04 10.71 -1.26
N ALA A 272 12.60 11.24 -0.18
CA ALA A 272 13.74 10.62 0.50
C ALA A 272 13.39 9.21 0.99
N MET A 273 12.22 9.04 1.61
CA MET A 273 11.76 7.73 2.08
C MET A 273 11.45 6.78 0.92
N ALA A 274 10.96 7.28 -0.22
CA ALA A 274 10.78 6.46 -1.42
C ALA A 274 12.13 5.98 -1.98
N VAL A 275 13.14 6.84 -2.05
CA VAL A 275 14.50 6.47 -2.50
C VAL A 275 15.12 5.44 -1.56
N LEU A 276 15.01 5.64 -0.24
CA LEU A 276 15.52 4.70 0.77
C LEU A 276 14.74 3.38 0.75
N GLY A 277 13.41 3.41 0.60
CA GLY A 277 12.57 2.23 0.47
C GLY A 277 12.87 1.40 -0.79
N ALA A 278 13.37 2.04 -1.85
CA ALA A 278 13.88 1.39 -3.05
C ALA A 278 15.37 1.00 -2.94
N GLY A 279 15.99 1.11 -1.76
CA GLY A 279 17.40 0.79 -1.53
C GLY A 279 18.35 1.57 -2.45
N ILE A 280 17.95 2.76 -2.88
CA ILE A 280 18.64 3.64 -3.85
C ILE A 280 18.74 3.01 -5.25
N ILE A 281 19.27 1.79 -5.38
CA ILE A 281 19.46 1.12 -6.69
C ILE A 281 18.13 0.84 -7.41
N GLY A 282 17.03 0.74 -6.68
CA GLY A 282 15.70 0.56 -7.25
C GLY A 282 15.27 1.71 -8.17
N LEU A 283 15.86 2.90 -8.08
CA LEU A 283 15.70 4.00 -9.04
C LEU A 283 16.04 3.59 -10.48
N ALA A 284 16.95 2.61 -10.64
CA ALA A 284 17.31 2.05 -11.95
C ALA A 284 16.26 1.06 -12.48
N SER A 285 15.29 0.67 -11.68
CA SER A 285 14.16 -0.17 -12.12
C SER A 285 13.05 0.69 -12.74
N PRO A 286 12.52 0.34 -13.92
CA PRO A 286 11.34 1.02 -14.44
C PRO A 286 10.12 0.84 -13.52
N TRP A 287 10.08 -0.21 -12.70
CA TRP A 287 9.02 -0.45 -11.73
C TRP A 287 8.93 0.64 -10.65
N PHE A 288 10.05 1.33 -10.35
CA PHE A 288 10.04 2.47 -9.44
C PHE A 288 9.04 3.54 -9.87
N TRP A 289 8.90 3.78 -11.16
CA TRP A 289 8.04 4.84 -11.70
C TRP A 289 6.55 4.55 -11.58
N VAL A 290 6.14 3.34 -11.16
CA VAL A 290 4.74 3.03 -10.83
C VAL A 290 4.20 3.93 -9.72
N ILE A 291 5.05 4.47 -8.84
CA ILE A 291 4.65 5.43 -7.80
C ILE A 291 4.25 6.81 -8.36
N LEU A 292 4.64 7.13 -9.59
CA LEU A 292 4.54 8.49 -10.14
C LEU A 292 3.11 9.05 -10.14
N PRO A 293 2.06 8.33 -10.58
CA PRO A 293 0.70 8.86 -10.56
C PRO A 293 0.26 9.25 -9.15
N THR A 294 0.49 8.39 -8.17
CA THR A 294 0.16 8.66 -6.76
C THR A 294 0.90 9.86 -6.20
N ILE A 295 2.19 9.98 -6.45
CA ILE A 295 3.00 11.13 -6.01
C ILE A 295 2.53 12.40 -6.72
N ALA A 296 2.22 12.33 -8.02
CA ALA A 296 1.84 13.51 -8.82
C ALA A 296 0.57 14.17 -8.27
N TRP A 297 -0.54 13.43 -8.11
CA TRP A 297 -1.77 14.04 -7.63
C TRP A 297 -1.65 14.54 -6.18
N ARG A 298 -0.94 13.81 -5.31
CA ARG A 298 -0.69 14.21 -3.93
C ARG A 298 0.10 15.52 -3.85
N PHE A 299 1.14 15.66 -4.66
CA PHE A 299 2.01 16.86 -4.65
C PHE A 299 1.37 18.06 -5.32
N LEU A 300 0.48 17.83 -6.28
CA LEU A 300 -0.32 18.89 -6.90
C LEU A 300 -1.52 19.32 -6.03
N GLY A 301 -1.96 18.45 -5.13
CA GLY A 301 -3.02 18.77 -4.17
C GLY A 301 -2.62 19.84 -3.16
N SER A 302 -3.61 20.45 -2.51
CA SER A 302 -3.43 21.52 -1.51
C SER A 302 -3.53 21.05 -0.06
N VAL A 303 -3.72 19.74 0.18
CA VAL A 303 -3.97 19.18 1.50
C VAL A 303 -2.67 18.74 2.16
N ASP A 304 -2.34 19.30 3.31
CA ASP A 304 -1.02 19.14 3.95
C ASP A 304 -0.72 17.69 4.36
N TYR A 305 -1.70 16.95 4.83
CA TYR A 305 -1.49 15.55 5.22
C TYR A 305 -1.23 14.60 4.03
N TYR A 306 -1.47 14.99 2.78
CA TYR A 306 -1.05 14.23 1.60
C TYR A 306 0.48 14.11 1.48
N TRP A 307 1.22 15.06 2.07
CA TRP A 307 2.69 15.13 2.00
C TRP A 307 3.38 14.69 3.28
N ASP A 308 2.59 14.35 4.31
CA ASP A 308 3.16 13.84 5.56
C ASP A 308 3.78 12.45 5.31
N TRP A 309 5.08 12.36 5.55
CA TRP A 309 5.78 11.10 5.36
C TRP A 309 5.69 10.18 6.57
N LYS A 310 5.25 10.67 7.73
CA LYS A 310 5.21 9.92 9.01
C LYS A 310 3.86 9.31 9.30
N HIS A 311 2.80 10.03 8.95
CA HIS A 311 1.44 9.71 9.32
C HIS A 311 0.58 9.44 8.08
N TRP A 312 -0.65 9.03 8.30
CA TRP A 312 -1.67 8.78 7.30
C TRP A 312 -1.37 7.59 6.37
N HIS A 313 -2.38 7.15 5.69
CA HIS A 313 -2.36 5.94 4.85
C HIS A 313 -1.75 6.13 3.46
N TYR A 314 -1.51 7.37 3.02
CA TYR A 314 -1.12 7.68 1.62
C TYR A 314 0.21 7.08 1.18
N ASN A 315 1.09 6.76 2.11
CA ASN A 315 2.40 6.20 1.80
C ASN A 315 2.42 4.67 1.72
N ALA A 316 1.37 4.00 2.19
CA ALA A 316 1.32 2.53 2.26
C ALA A 316 1.49 1.88 0.88
N ILE A 317 0.79 2.40 -0.13
CA ILE A 317 0.84 1.89 -1.51
C ILE A 317 2.25 1.92 -2.13
N LEU A 318 3.10 2.83 -1.67
CA LEU A 318 4.46 2.98 -2.19
C LEU A 318 5.34 1.78 -1.80
N VAL A 319 5.16 1.23 -0.59
CA VAL A 319 6.07 0.23 0.01
C VAL A 319 6.21 -1.04 -0.85
N PRO A 320 5.15 -1.73 -1.29
CA PRO A 320 5.30 -2.92 -2.13
C PRO A 320 5.90 -2.63 -3.51
N ILE A 321 5.65 -1.44 -4.07
CA ILE A 321 6.22 -1.02 -5.35
C ILE A 321 7.73 -0.78 -5.19
N LEU A 322 8.14 -0.08 -4.15
CA LEU A 322 9.54 0.26 -3.88
C LEU A 322 10.40 -0.97 -3.62
N LEU A 323 9.90 -1.92 -2.81
CA LEU A 323 10.60 -3.18 -2.61
C LEU A 323 10.66 -4.00 -3.91
N GLY A 324 9.59 -4.02 -4.71
CA GLY A 324 9.59 -4.63 -6.05
C GLY A 324 10.65 -4.03 -6.96
N ALA A 325 10.79 -2.70 -6.96
CA ALA A 325 11.81 -1.99 -7.72
C ALA A 325 13.24 -2.34 -7.27
N LEU A 326 13.46 -2.43 -5.95
CA LEU A 326 14.74 -2.86 -5.38
C LEU A 326 15.11 -4.28 -5.82
N LEU A 327 14.18 -5.23 -5.73
CA LEU A 327 14.40 -6.63 -6.11
C LEU A 327 14.62 -6.80 -7.62
N ASP A 328 13.93 -6.00 -8.46
CA ASP A 328 14.18 -5.98 -9.91
C ASP A 328 15.57 -5.44 -10.24
N ALA A 329 15.99 -4.36 -9.60
CA ALA A 329 17.32 -3.79 -9.79
C ALA A 329 18.40 -4.76 -9.30
N HIS A 330 18.23 -5.35 -8.10
CA HIS A 330 19.15 -6.35 -7.55
C HIS A 330 19.34 -7.53 -8.51
N ARG A 331 18.25 -8.13 -9.00
CA ARG A 331 18.32 -9.23 -9.96
C ARG A 331 19.10 -8.86 -11.21
N ARG A 332 18.79 -7.72 -11.83
CA ARG A 332 19.47 -7.29 -13.07
C ARG A 332 20.94 -6.95 -12.87
N TRP A 333 21.31 -6.45 -11.71
CA TRP A 333 22.71 -6.16 -11.41
C TRP A 333 23.51 -7.44 -11.16
N SER A 334 22.89 -8.44 -10.52
CA SER A 334 23.52 -9.75 -10.29
C SER A 334 23.65 -10.58 -11.58
N GLU A 335 22.66 -10.53 -12.49
CA GLU A 335 22.70 -11.25 -13.77
C GLU A 335 23.71 -10.65 -14.77
N ARG A 336 23.91 -9.33 -14.78
CA ARG A 336 24.87 -8.66 -15.68
C ARG A 336 26.32 -8.98 -15.36
N GLU A 337 26.63 -9.45 -14.17
CA GLU A 337 27.98 -9.85 -13.79
C GLU A 337 28.51 -11.01 -14.62
N GLN A 338 27.64 -11.86 -15.15
CA GLN A 338 28.02 -13.02 -15.97
C GLN A 338 28.32 -12.67 -17.42
N SER A 339 27.92 -11.49 -17.92
CA SER A 339 28.01 -11.15 -19.34
C SER A 339 29.06 -10.10 -19.72
N ASP A 340 29.55 -9.27 -18.79
CA ASP A 340 30.38 -8.10 -19.08
C ASP A 340 31.72 -8.09 -18.34
N ILE A 341 32.68 -8.90 -18.79
CA ILE A 341 34.12 -8.70 -18.43
C ILE A 341 34.74 -7.72 -19.45
N SER A 342 34.43 -6.44 -19.29
CA SER A 342 35.11 -5.38 -20.02
C SER A 342 36.35 -4.91 -19.25
N ARG A 343 37.46 -4.65 -19.98
CA ARG A 343 38.74 -4.19 -19.40
C ARG A 343 38.67 -2.69 -19.08
N GLY A 344 39.35 -2.25 -18.00
CA GLY A 344 39.46 -0.83 -17.60
C GLY A 344 38.63 -0.42 -16.41
N LEU A 345 38.28 0.89 -16.29
CA LEU A 345 37.49 1.45 -15.18
C LEU A 345 36.14 0.75 -15.03
N GLY A 346 35.56 0.31 -16.14
CA GLY A 346 34.35 -0.51 -16.17
C GLY A 346 34.51 -1.84 -15.41
N TRP A 347 35.70 -2.44 -15.37
CA TRP A 347 35.98 -3.67 -14.62
C TRP A 347 35.95 -3.45 -13.11
N VAL A 348 36.46 -2.32 -12.60
CA VAL A 348 36.39 -1.99 -11.17
C VAL A 348 34.94 -1.79 -10.72
N ILE A 349 34.16 -1.08 -11.52
CA ILE A 349 32.72 -0.83 -11.25
C ILE A 349 31.95 -2.13 -11.33
N SER A 350 32.19 -2.98 -12.33
CA SER A 350 31.47 -4.26 -12.49
C SER A 350 31.73 -5.22 -11.33
N ARG A 351 32.98 -5.28 -10.82
CA ARG A 351 33.36 -6.13 -9.68
C ARG A 351 32.70 -5.72 -8.36
N GLN A 352 32.32 -4.43 -8.22
CA GLN A 352 31.71 -3.90 -7.01
C GLN A 352 30.17 -3.99 -7.04
N ARG A 353 29.55 -4.18 -8.21
CA ARG A 353 28.10 -4.19 -8.38
C ARG A 353 27.38 -5.21 -7.51
N PRO A 354 27.81 -6.49 -7.37
CA PRO A 354 27.11 -7.45 -6.52
C PRO A 354 27.15 -7.06 -5.05
N PHE A 355 28.30 -6.55 -4.58
CA PHE A 355 28.43 -6.07 -3.22
C PHE A 355 27.48 -4.89 -2.95
N VAL A 356 27.48 -3.90 -3.84
CA VAL A 356 26.57 -2.74 -3.75
C VAL A 356 25.11 -3.18 -3.81
N ALA A 357 24.77 -4.12 -4.70
CA ALA A 357 23.41 -4.65 -4.81
C ALA A 357 22.98 -5.36 -3.51
N THR A 358 23.88 -6.14 -2.90
CA THR A 358 23.62 -6.83 -1.64
C THR A 358 23.45 -5.85 -0.47
N VAL A 359 24.31 -4.83 -0.38
CA VAL A 359 24.18 -3.78 0.65
C VAL A 359 22.88 -2.99 0.48
N ALA A 360 22.49 -2.72 -0.75
CA ALA A 360 21.25 -1.99 -1.05
C ALA A 360 20.00 -2.70 -0.50
N LEU A 361 20.01 -4.03 -0.41
CA LEU A 361 18.90 -4.81 0.17
C LEU A 361 18.67 -4.52 1.67
N ALA A 362 19.72 -4.07 2.38
CA ALA A 362 19.63 -3.73 3.79
C ALA A 362 19.18 -2.27 4.05
N ILE A 363 19.25 -1.39 3.04
CA ILE A 363 18.92 0.04 3.19
C ILE A 363 17.52 0.28 3.70
N PRO A 364 16.43 -0.37 3.17
CA PRO A 364 15.09 -0.17 3.70
C PRO A 364 14.95 -0.53 5.17
N CYS A 365 15.62 -1.60 5.62
CA CYS A 365 15.64 -1.99 7.02
C CYS A 365 16.38 -0.97 7.89
N ALA A 366 17.56 -0.50 7.45
CA ALA A 366 18.31 0.54 8.15
C ALA A 366 17.48 1.85 8.24
N ALA A 367 16.82 2.25 7.15
CA ALA A 367 15.95 3.42 7.14
C ALA A 367 14.79 3.27 8.13
N ALA A 368 14.13 2.11 8.17
CA ALA A 368 13.05 1.81 9.11
C ALA A 368 13.53 1.90 10.57
N LEU A 369 14.71 1.36 10.89
CA LEU A 369 15.30 1.41 12.23
C LEU A 369 15.67 2.84 12.65
N ILE A 370 16.32 3.60 11.77
CA ILE A 370 16.75 4.98 12.04
C ILE A 370 15.54 5.90 12.24
N THR A 371 14.49 5.70 11.47
CA THR A 371 13.29 6.55 11.55
C THR A 371 12.27 6.06 12.58
N ALA A 372 12.40 4.85 13.12
CA ALA A 372 11.47 4.25 14.07
C ALA A 372 11.03 5.19 15.21
N PRO A 373 11.91 5.96 15.90
CA PRO A 373 11.50 6.86 16.98
C PRO A 373 10.58 8.00 16.53
N GLN A 374 10.52 8.28 15.21
CA GLN A 374 9.69 9.34 14.65
C GLN A 374 8.35 8.82 14.12
N LEU A 375 8.16 7.49 14.09
CA LEU A 375 7.01 6.83 13.47
C LEU A 375 5.98 6.40 14.53
N PRO A 376 4.70 6.27 14.13
CA PRO A 376 3.60 6.05 15.07
C PRO A 376 3.76 4.83 15.98
N MET A 377 4.29 3.71 15.49
CA MET A 377 4.41 2.48 16.30
C MET A 377 5.43 2.59 17.42
N TRP A 378 6.28 3.62 17.42
CA TRP A 378 7.14 3.91 18.56
C TRP A 378 6.36 4.16 19.85
N LYS A 379 5.10 4.59 19.75
CA LYS A 379 4.19 4.71 20.90
C LYS A 379 4.08 3.41 21.73
N MET A 380 4.27 2.23 21.10
CA MET A 380 4.22 0.92 21.78
C MET A 380 5.32 0.75 22.82
N THR A 381 6.39 1.54 22.78
CA THR A 381 7.45 1.51 23.79
C THR A 381 7.04 2.23 25.08
N ASN A 382 5.96 2.99 25.08
CA ASN A 382 5.45 3.69 26.26
C ASN A 382 4.75 2.69 27.19
N PRO A 383 5.07 2.66 28.50
CA PRO A 383 4.47 1.72 29.45
C PRO A 383 2.93 1.79 29.52
N GLY A 384 2.35 2.95 29.21
CA GLY A 384 0.89 3.17 29.19
C GLY A 384 0.21 2.85 27.87
N PHE A 385 0.95 2.40 26.85
CA PHE A 385 0.35 2.10 25.55
C PHE A 385 -0.68 0.97 25.67
N GLY A 386 -1.86 1.20 25.07
CA GLY A 386 -2.95 0.23 25.09
C GLY A 386 -3.64 0.06 26.45
N ALA A 387 -3.33 0.91 27.43
CA ALA A 387 -4.11 0.98 28.66
C ALA A 387 -5.58 1.34 28.33
N VAL A 388 -6.51 0.70 29.03
CA VAL A 388 -7.93 0.99 28.84
C VAL A 388 -8.20 2.44 29.25
N SER A 389 -8.78 3.21 28.34
CA SER A 389 -9.17 4.59 28.65
C SER A 389 -10.17 4.62 29.81
N SER A 390 -10.00 5.55 30.74
CA SER A 390 -11.00 5.80 31.79
C SER A 390 -12.39 6.14 31.21
N ARG A 391 -12.45 6.66 29.98
CA ARG A 391 -13.70 6.93 29.27
C ARG A 391 -14.36 5.65 28.73
N MET A 392 -13.64 4.52 28.62
CA MET A 392 -14.21 3.29 28.06
C MET A 392 -15.39 2.78 28.89
N ALA A 393 -15.30 2.84 30.23
CA ALA A 393 -16.41 2.46 31.10
C ALA A 393 -17.63 3.36 30.89
N GLN A 394 -17.42 4.67 30.74
CA GLN A 394 -18.49 5.64 30.46
C GLN A 394 -19.13 5.38 29.09
N VAL A 395 -18.32 5.10 28.06
CA VAL A 395 -18.81 4.75 26.72
C VAL A 395 -19.64 3.47 26.77
N GLN A 396 -19.20 2.44 27.49
CA GLN A 396 -19.93 1.20 27.66
C GLN A 396 -21.24 1.41 28.42
N GLU A 397 -21.22 2.24 29.47
CA GLU A 397 -22.44 2.60 30.23
C GLU A 397 -23.43 3.32 29.31
N ILE A 398 -23.02 4.37 28.59
CA ILE A 398 -23.88 5.09 27.65
C ILE A 398 -24.43 4.15 26.59
N ASN A 399 -23.60 3.31 25.98
CA ASN A 399 -24.05 2.36 24.98
C ASN A 399 -25.06 1.37 25.51
N SER A 400 -24.96 0.96 26.79
CA SER A 400 -25.92 0.06 27.41
C SER A 400 -27.31 0.69 27.64
N LEU A 401 -27.38 2.02 27.67
CA LEU A 401 -28.62 2.78 27.82
C LEU A 401 -29.32 3.03 26.49
N ILE A 402 -28.63 2.82 25.35
CA ILE A 402 -29.18 3.05 24.03
C ILE A 402 -29.93 1.78 23.58
N PRO A 403 -31.22 1.86 23.27
CA PRO A 403 -31.96 0.71 22.73
C PRO A 403 -31.36 0.22 21.40
N GLU A 404 -31.36 -1.09 21.15
CA GLU A 404 -30.75 -1.69 19.93
C GLU A 404 -31.28 -1.12 18.61
N ASN A 405 -32.54 -0.60 18.61
CA ASN A 405 -33.19 -0.02 17.44
C ASN A 405 -33.22 1.52 17.46
N ALA A 406 -32.49 2.16 18.34
CA ALA A 406 -32.48 3.62 18.41
C ALA A 406 -31.69 4.22 17.22
N ASN A 407 -32.25 5.28 16.63
CA ASN A 407 -31.50 6.19 15.79
C ASN A 407 -30.78 7.17 16.72
N VAL A 408 -29.45 7.10 16.71
CA VAL A 408 -28.60 7.95 17.56
C VAL A 408 -27.96 9.00 16.67
N GLU A 409 -28.11 10.27 17.04
CA GLU A 409 -27.36 11.39 16.49
C GLU A 409 -26.28 11.77 17.49
N THR A 410 -25.06 11.90 17.04
CA THR A 410 -23.92 12.33 17.87
C THR A 410 -23.23 13.52 17.20
N ASP A 411 -22.71 14.42 18.00
CA ASP A 411 -21.70 15.40 17.54
C ASP A 411 -20.34 14.73 17.37
N LEU A 412 -19.55 15.29 16.50
CA LEU A 412 -18.21 14.79 16.17
C LEU A 412 -17.12 15.49 17.01
#